data_e6d22fab1213a840c03d7d90de84fa4a
#
_entry.id   e6d22fab1213a840c03d7d90de84fa4a
#
_cell.length_a   1.000
_cell.length_b   1.000
_cell.length_c   1.000
_cell.angle_alpha   90.00
_cell.angle_beta   90.00
_cell.angle_gamma   90.00
#
_symmetry.space_group_name_H-M   'P 1'
#
loop_
_entity.id
_entity.type
_entity.pdbx_description
1 polymer ?
#
loop_
_entity_poly.entity_id
_entity_poly.type
_entity_poly.pdbx_seq_one_letter_code
_entity_poly.pdbx_strand_id
1 'polypeptide(L)'
;MSKTHTNHFSDEQMDHLRVNHYVKSITATTIRFTEEFKRYFLQKRNEGVSTPQIFMECGLDPDILGESRISGFRYTIKKYAMREEGFTDNRQYGHRKEKSTDDMSVETRIKHLEHELAYTRQEVEFLKKLQIADMEARRQWESKHLPK
;
A
#
# COMPACT_ATOMS: atom_id res chain seq x y z
N MET A 1 -3.89 -36.23 -6.92
CA MET A 1 -4.67 -34.98 -6.93
C MET A 1 -3.73 -33.83 -6.59
N SER A 2 -3.42 -33.00 -7.54
CA SER A 2 -2.66 -31.79 -7.28
C SER A 2 -3.54 -30.84 -6.48
N LYS A 3 -3.18 -30.59 -5.22
CA LYS A 3 -3.72 -29.49 -4.46
C LYS A 3 -3.33 -28.21 -5.22
N THR A 4 -4.26 -27.64 -5.93
CA THR A 4 -4.09 -26.26 -6.41
C THR A 4 -3.93 -25.40 -5.15
N HIS A 5 -2.69 -25.10 -4.81
CA HIS A 5 -2.40 -24.10 -3.80
C HIS A 5 -2.92 -22.78 -4.36
N THR A 6 -4.16 -22.47 -4.03
CA THR A 6 -4.64 -21.12 -4.20
C THR A 6 -3.76 -20.24 -3.32
N ASN A 7 -2.94 -19.42 -3.95
CA ASN A 7 -2.02 -18.49 -3.27
C ASN A 7 -2.76 -17.36 -2.51
N HIS A 8 -4.03 -17.59 -2.19
CA HIS A 8 -4.91 -16.65 -1.53
C HIS A 8 -5.26 -17.13 -0.12
N PHE A 9 -5.23 -16.21 0.83
CA PHE A 9 -5.77 -16.45 2.16
C PHE A 9 -7.31 -16.39 2.12
N SER A 10 -7.97 -17.26 2.86
CA SER A 10 -9.40 -17.11 3.12
C SER A 10 -9.65 -15.97 4.11
N ASP A 11 -10.87 -15.46 4.15
CA ASP A 11 -11.24 -14.39 5.09
C ASP A 11 -11.01 -14.78 6.55
N GLU A 12 -11.34 -16.03 6.89
CA GLU A 12 -11.10 -16.58 8.24
C GLU A 12 -9.61 -16.65 8.59
N GLN A 13 -8.77 -17.03 7.62
CA GLN A 13 -7.32 -17.06 7.79
C GLN A 13 -6.75 -15.65 7.97
N MET A 14 -7.25 -14.70 7.20
CA MET A 14 -6.85 -13.30 7.33
C MET A 14 -7.23 -12.71 8.68
N ASP A 15 -8.43 -12.98 9.16
CA ASP A 15 -8.89 -12.50 10.46
C ASP A 15 -8.10 -13.12 11.61
N HIS A 16 -7.80 -14.41 11.52
CA HIS A 16 -6.95 -15.08 12.50
C HIS A 16 -5.54 -14.51 12.55
N LEU A 17 -4.94 -14.26 11.39
CA LEU A 17 -3.58 -13.72 11.29
C LEU A 17 -3.50 -12.23 11.67
N ARG A 18 -4.56 -11.45 11.44
CA ARG A 18 -4.60 -10.02 11.85
C ARG A 18 -4.48 -9.81 13.35
N VAL A 19 -4.97 -10.74 14.13
CA VAL A 19 -4.91 -10.68 15.60
C VAL A 19 -3.48 -10.91 16.10
N ASN A 20 -2.63 -11.53 15.30
CA ASN A 20 -1.26 -11.81 15.69
C ASN A 20 -0.42 -10.52 15.69
N HIS A 21 0.20 -10.24 16.81
CA HIS A 21 0.99 -9.02 17.03
C HIS A 21 2.22 -8.92 16.11
N TYR A 22 2.71 -10.02 15.58
CA TYR A 22 3.83 -10.05 14.64
C TYR A 22 3.43 -9.74 13.19
N VAL A 23 2.13 -9.70 12.90
CA VAL A 23 1.61 -9.36 11.57
C VAL A 23 1.34 -7.87 11.50
N LYS A 24 2.06 -7.17 10.62
CA LYS A 24 1.88 -5.74 10.37
C LYS A 24 0.66 -5.46 9.49
N SER A 25 0.52 -6.22 8.41
CA SER A 25 -0.62 -6.13 7.51
C SER A 25 -0.79 -7.42 6.72
N ILE A 26 -2.02 -7.71 6.34
CA ILE A 26 -2.37 -8.87 5.53
C ILE A 26 -3.42 -8.51 4.49
N THR A 27 -3.23 -9.04 3.28
CA THR A 27 -4.21 -9.01 2.19
C THR A 27 -4.44 -10.44 1.70
N ALA A 28 -5.38 -10.65 0.79
CA ALA A 28 -5.67 -11.97 0.24
C ALA A 28 -4.44 -12.69 -0.34
N THR A 29 -3.46 -11.95 -0.81
CA THR A 29 -2.26 -12.52 -1.48
C THR A 29 -0.95 -12.31 -0.73
N THR A 30 -0.89 -11.31 0.13
CA THR A 30 0.36 -10.84 0.73
C THR A 30 0.24 -10.68 2.23
N ILE A 31 1.26 -11.08 2.95
CA ILE A 31 1.41 -10.84 4.39
C ILE A 31 2.70 -10.06 4.65
N ARG A 32 2.65 -9.11 5.57
CA ARG A 32 3.81 -8.35 6.03
C ARG A 32 3.96 -8.50 7.53
N PHE A 33 5.18 -8.71 7.94
CA PHE A 33 5.53 -8.88 9.34
C PHE A 33 6.12 -7.61 9.94
N THR A 34 6.01 -7.50 11.26
CA THR A 34 6.61 -6.40 12.02
C THR A 34 8.13 -6.51 12.03
N GLU A 35 8.81 -5.40 12.29
CA GLU A 35 10.26 -5.36 12.44
C GLU A 35 10.74 -6.23 13.61
N GLU A 36 9.98 -6.26 14.68
CA GLU A 36 10.21 -7.11 15.84
C GLU A 36 10.25 -8.60 15.47
N PHE A 37 9.29 -9.07 14.68
CA PHE A 37 9.29 -10.45 14.19
C PHE A 37 10.52 -10.75 13.31
N LYS A 38 10.91 -9.82 12.46
CA LYS A 38 12.08 -9.98 11.59
C LYS A 38 13.36 -10.14 12.39
N ARG A 39 13.54 -9.35 13.44
CA ARG A 39 14.69 -9.45 14.36
C ARG A 39 14.67 -10.76 15.15
N TYR A 40 13.52 -11.13 15.69
CA TYR A 40 13.32 -12.39 16.39
C TYR A 40 13.63 -13.59 15.50
N PHE A 41 13.12 -13.58 14.27
CA PHE A 41 13.39 -14.63 13.29
C PHE A 41 14.90 -14.78 13.00
N LEU A 42 15.58 -13.69 12.75
CA LEU A 42 17.02 -13.71 12.49
C LEU A 42 17.81 -14.26 13.70
N GLN A 43 17.47 -13.82 14.89
CA GLN A 43 18.09 -14.30 16.12
C GLN A 43 17.93 -15.82 16.27
N LYS A 44 16.72 -16.32 16.12
CA LYS A 44 16.41 -17.75 16.21
C LYS A 44 17.09 -18.59 15.12
N ARG A 45 17.17 -18.06 13.91
CA ARG A 45 17.93 -18.71 12.83
C ARG A 45 19.41 -18.81 13.14
N ASN A 46 20.00 -17.80 13.75
CA ASN A 46 21.39 -17.82 14.20
C ASN A 46 21.62 -18.82 15.34
N GLU A 47 20.61 -19.04 16.17
CA GLU A 47 20.62 -20.08 17.22
C GLU A 47 20.47 -21.52 16.66
N GLY A 48 20.17 -21.66 15.35
CA GLY A 48 20.01 -22.93 14.68
C GLY A 48 18.59 -23.50 14.65
N VAL A 49 17.58 -22.71 15.03
CA VAL A 49 16.18 -23.12 15.01
C VAL A 49 15.67 -23.18 13.56
N SER A 50 14.88 -24.20 13.24
CA SER A 50 14.32 -24.35 11.90
C SER A 50 13.25 -23.29 11.60
N THR A 51 13.14 -22.92 10.34
CA THR A 51 12.16 -21.88 9.90
C THR A 51 10.72 -22.22 10.29
N PRO A 52 10.19 -23.42 10.02
CA PRO A 52 8.82 -23.75 10.41
C PRO A 52 8.59 -23.65 11.92
N GLN A 53 9.56 -24.05 12.72
CA GLN A 53 9.48 -24.01 14.17
C GLN A 53 9.38 -22.57 14.69
N ILE A 54 10.15 -21.63 14.12
CA ILE A 54 10.11 -20.22 14.49
C ILE A 54 8.71 -19.64 14.22
N PHE A 55 8.13 -19.94 13.05
CA PHE A 55 6.78 -19.50 12.73
C PHE A 55 5.73 -20.07 13.69
N MET A 56 5.83 -21.36 14.04
CA MET A 56 4.92 -22.00 14.99
C MET A 56 5.03 -21.39 16.38
N GLU A 57 6.22 -21.12 16.87
CA GLU A 57 6.45 -20.46 18.18
C GLU A 57 5.82 -19.06 18.25
N CYS A 58 5.73 -18.37 17.12
CA CYS A 58 5.09 -17.05 17.02
C CYS A 58 3.60 -17.10 16.74
N GLY A 59 2.97 -18.27 16.72
CA GLY A 59 1.57 -18.46 16.43
C GLY A 59 1.19 -18.29 14.95
N LEU A 60 2.18 -18.44 14.07
CA LEU A 60 2.04 -18.38 12.61
C LEU A 60 2.15 -19.81 12.06
N ASP A 61 1.03 -20.32 11.53
CA ASP A 61 1.00 -21.67 10.95
C ASP A 61 1.70 -21.68 9.58
N PRO A 62 2.80 -22.46 9.42
CA PRO A 62 3.49 -22.55 8.14
C PRO A 62 2.65 -23.13 7.00
N ASP A 63 1.69 -23.99 7.32
CA ASP A 63 0.81 -24.59 6.32
C ASP A 63 -0.18 -23.55 5.76
N ILE A 64 -0.64 -22.64 6.59
CA ILE A 64 -1.52 -21.53 6.18
C ILE A 64 -0.74 -20.51 5.34
N LEU A 65 0.48 -20.19 5.74
CA LEU A 65 1.32 -19.22 5.03
C LEU A 65 1.77 -19.72 3.66
N GLY A 66 2.11 -21.00 3.56
CA GLY A 66 2.62 -21.64 2.36
C GLY A 66 4.13 -21.47 2.17
N GLU A 67 4.76 -22.50 1.60
CA GLU A 67 6.21 -22.58 1.42
C GLU A 67 6.75 -21.40 0.58
N SER A 68 6.04 -20.98 -0.44
CA SER A 68 6.47 -19.87 -1.31
C SER A 68 6.63 -18.55 -0.55
N ARG A 69 5.70 -18.23 0.35
CA ARG A 69 5.78 -17.01 1.18
C ARG A 69 6.89 -17.10 2.22
N ILE A 70 7.05 -18.27 2.81
CA ILE A 70 8.11 -18.52 3.81
C ILE A 70 9.48 -18.42 3.16
N SER A 71 9.69 -19.01 1.99
CA SER A 71 10.93 -18.92 1.23
C SER A 71 11.24 -17.47 0.81
N GLY A 72 10.24 -16.74 0.33
CA GLY A 72 10.36 -15.32 0.00
C GLY A 72 10.73 -14.48 1.22
N PHE A 73 10.14 -14.75 2.36
CA PHE A 73 10.47 -14.09 3.62
C PHE A 73 11.91 -14.36 4.06
N ARG A 74 12.36 -15.61 4.02
CA ARG A 74 13.74 -15.99 4.34
C ARG A 74 14.74 -15.23 3.47
N TYR A 75 14.50 -15.16 2.17
CA TYR A 75 15.34 -14.43 1.23
C TYR A 75 15.39 -12.94 1.57
N THR A 76 14.25 -12.35 1.85
CA THR A 76 14.12 -10.93 2.20
C THR A 76 14.84 -10.60 3.50
N ILE A 77 14.71 -11.44 4.52
CA ILE A 77 15.40 -11.26 5.82
C ILE A 77 16.92 -11.33 5.65
N LYS A 78 17.42 -12.29 4.89
CA LYS A 78 18.84 -12.40 4.59
C LYS A 78 19.37 -11.15 3.90
N LYS A 79 18.61 -10.61 2.96
CA LYS A 79 18.94 -9.37 2.26
C LYS A 79 18.95 -8.16 3.20
N TYR A 80 17.97 -8.05 4.10
CA TYR A 80 17.89 -6.95 5.06
C TYR A 80 18.99 -7.02 6.13
N ALA A 81 19.38 -8.20 6.55
CA ALA A 81 20.47 -8.37 7.51
C ALA A 81 21.82 -7.84 6.99
N MET A 82 21.98 -7.73 5.66
CA MET A 82 23.18 -7.19 5.02
C MET A 82 23.14 -5.68 4.81
N ARG A 83 22.01 -5.01 5.10
CA ARG A 83 21.89 -3.56 4.95
C ARG A 83 22.35 -2.84 6.21
N GLU A 84 23.04 -1.72 6.05
CA GLU A 84 23.40 -0.82 7.16
C GLU A 84 22.16 -0.28 7.89
N GLU A 85 21.05 -0.07 7.16
CA GLU A 85 19.77 0.45 7.66
C GLU A 85 18.93 -0.61 8.40
N GLY A 86 19.35 -1.88 8.38
CA GLY A 86 18.67 -2.99 9.06
C GLY A 86 17.29 -3.32 8.46
N PHE A 87 16.34 -3.60 9.34
CA PHE A 87 14.99 -4.05 8.96
C PHE A 87 13.98 -2.91 8.71
N THR A 88 14.44 -1.68 8.73
CA THR A 88 13.58 -0.52 8.51
C THR A 88 12.97 -0.56 7.11
N ASP A 89 11.66 -0.40 7.03
CA ASP A 89 10.95 -0.38 5.75
C ASP A 89 11.15 0.99 5.08
N ASN A 90 12.18 1.10 4.26
CA ASN A 90 12.49 2.32 3.51
C ASN A 90 11.60 2.51 2.28
N ARG A 91 10.60 1.66 2.10
CA ARG A 91 9.59 1.90 1.06
C ARG A 91 8.73 3.07 1.49
N GLN A 92 9.07 4.25 1.04
CA GLN A 92 8.16 5.38 1.06
C GLN A 92 6.98 5.03 0.16
N TYR A 93 5.90 4.59 0.79
CA TYR A 93 4.64 4.35 0.08
C TYR A 93 4.16 5.67 -0.52
N GLY A 94 4.04 5.69 -1.82
CA GLY A 94 3.22 6.66 -2.52
C GLY A 94 3.84 8.00 -2.84
N HIS A 95 5.05 8.30 -2.44
CA HIS A 95 5.79 9.34 -3.10
C HIS A 95 6.60 8.71 -4.24
N ARG A 96 5.95 8.54 -5.41
CA ARG A 96 6.67 8.77 -6.64
C ARG A 96 7.50 10.01 -6.33
N LYS A 97 8.83 9.87 -6.19
CA LYS A 97 9.67 11.06 -6.12
C LYS A 97 9.21 11.94 -7.26
N GLU A 98 8.47 12.98 -6.97
CA GLU A 98 8.44 14.09 -7.88
C GLU A 98 9.92 14.38 -8.12
N LYS A 99 10.37 14.11 -9.35
CA LYS A 99 11.71 14.53 -9.74
C LYS A 99 11.77 15.98 -9.31
N SER A 100 12.63 16.25 -8.34
CA SER A 100 12.78 17.60 -7.84
C SER A 100 12.86 18.50 -9.06
N THR A 101 12.03 19.49 -9.13
CA THR A 101 11.95 20.41 -10.27
C THR A 101 13.28 21.09 -10.57
N ASP A 102 14.23 20.94 -9.66
CA ASP A 102 15.59 21.51 -9.80
C ASP A 102 16.48 20.76 -10.81
N ASP A 103 16.19 19.46 -11.08
CA ASP A 103 16.95 18.65 -12.04
C ASP A 103 16.33 18.64 -13.46
N MET A 104 15.20 19.30 -13.65
CA MET A 104 14.55 19.35 -14.96
C MET A 104 15.10 20.52 -15.78
N SER A 105 15.36 20.28 -17.07
CA SER A 105 15.68 21.39 -17.98
C SER A 105 14.56 22.43 -17.98
N VAL A 106 14.90 23.69 -18.17
CA VAL A 106 13.94 24.80 -18.20
C VAL A 106 12.79 24.54 -19.19
N GLU A 107 13.09 23.96 -20.33
CA GLU A 107 12.09 23.60 -21.35
C GLU A 107 11.10 22.55 -20.86
N THR A 108 11.56 21.53 -20.16
CA THR A 108 10.69 20.48 -19.59
C THR A 108 9.81 21.05 -18.49
N ARG A 109 10.36 21.97 -17.70
CA ARG A 109 9.61 22.66 -16.64
C ARG A 109 8.53 23.57 -17.21
N ILE A 110 8.82 24.28 -18.29
CA ILE A 110 7.85 25.11 -19.01
C ILE A 110 6.70 24.25 -19.54
N LYS A 111 6.97 23.15 -20.21
CA LYS A 111 5.96 22.21 -20.70
C LYS A 111 5.09 21.65 -19.58
N HIS A 112 5.67 21.33 -18.45
CA HIS A 112 4.92 20.84 -17.28
C HIS A 112 3.97 21.91 -16.72
N LEU A 113 4.48 23.15 -16.58
CA LEU A 113 3.67 24.27 -16.10
C LEU A 113 2.55 24.64 -17.07
N GLU A 114 2.80 24.61 -18.39
CA GLU A 114 1.79 24.80 -19.41
C GLU A 114 0.68 23.76 -19.34
N HIS A 115 1.04 22.50 -19.10
CA HIS A 115 0.07 21.42 -18.95
C HIS A 115 -0.77 21.57 -17.67
N GLU A 116 -0.13 21.90 -16.55
CA GLU A 116 -0.86 22.18 -15.29
C GLU A 116 -1.79 23.38 -15.45
N LEU A 117 -1.35 24.43 -16.11
CA LEU A 117 -2.16 25.61 -16.36
C LEU A 117 -3.39 25.29 -17.24
N ALA A 118 -3.20 24.51 -18.30
CA ALA A 118 -4.31 24.08 -19.17
C ALA A 118 -5.32 23.24 -18.38
N TYR A 119 -4.85 22.32 -17.56
CA TYR A 119 -5.70 21.50 -16.69
C TYR A 119 -6.50 22.34 -15.70
N THR A 120 -5.84 23.25 -15.00
CA THR A 120 -6.49 24.17 -14.04
C THR A 120 -7.53 25.04 -14.71
N ARG A 121 -7.28 25.54 -15.91
CA ARG A 121 -8.27 26.31 -16.71
C ARG A 121 -9.49 25.50 -17.02
N GLN A 122 -9.35 24.23 -17.40
CA GLN A 122 -10.47 23.34 -17.65
C GLN A 122 -11.30 23.09 -16.38
N GLU A 123 -10.65 22.91 -15.25
CA GLU A 123 -11.34 22.77 -13.95
C GLU A 123 -12.12 24.03 -13.60
N VAL A 124 -11.54 25.20 -13.78
CA VAL A 124 -12.21 26.48 -13.53
C VAL A 124 -13.43 26.67 -14.43
N GLU A 125 -13.32 26.36 -15.72
CA GLU A 125 -14.47 26.40 -16.64
C GLU A 125 -15.59 25.44 -16.24
N PHE A 126 -15.22 24.23 -15.84
CA PHE A 126 -16.19 23.24 -15.37
C PHE A 126 -16.93 23.72 -14.10
N LEU A 127 -16.19 24.26 -13.13
CA LEU A 127 -16.79 24.83 -11.92
C LEU A 127 -17.70 26.02 -12.21
N LYS A 128 -17.34 26.91 -13.15
CA LYS A 128 -18.19 28.01 -13.60
C LYS A 128 -19.48 27.51 -14.21
N LYS A 129 -19.43 26.49 -15.07
CA LYS A 129 -20.61 25.87 -15.67
C LYS A 129 -21.52 25.23 -14.63
N LEU A 130 -20.95 24.53 -13.63
CA LEU A 130 -21.70 23.98 -12.51
C LEU A 130 -22.39 25.07 -11.69
N GLN A 131 -21.68 26.15 -11.41
CA GLN A 131 -22.25 27.29 -10.67
C GLN A 131 -23.43 27.95 -11.42
N ILE A 132 -23.29 28.15 -12.71
CA ILE A 132 -24.35 28.69 -13.55
C ILE A 132 -25.59 27.76 -13.56
N ALA A 133 -25.36 26.45 -13.73
CA ALA A 133 -26.42 25.44 -13.70
C ALA A 133 -27.14 25.40 -12.34
N ASP A 134 -26.40 25.50 -11.24
CA ASP A 134 -26.96 25.56 -9.88
C ASP A 134 -27.80 26.82 -9.67
N MET A 135 -27.33 27.98 -10.12
CA MET A 135 -28.06 29.24 -10.04
C MET A 135 -29.36 29.21 -10.86
N GLU A 136 -29.32 28.64 -12.07
CA GLU A 136 -30.50 28.47 -12.91
C GLU A 136 -31.53 27.52 -12.30
N ALA A 137 -31.07 26.40 -11.77
CA ALA A 137 -31.91 25.43 -11.07
C ALA A 137 -32.57 26.04 -9.82
N ARG A 138 -31.86 26.84 -9.06
CA ARG A 138 -32.38 27.57 -7.90
C ARG A 138 -33.41 28.59 -8.30
N ARG A 139 -33.14 29.37 -9.35
CA ARG A 139 -34.08 30.35 -9.89
C ARG A 139 -35.38 29.69 -10.38
N GLN A 140 -35.28 28.57 -11.08
CA GLN A 140 -36.45 27.81 -11.53
C GLN A 140 -37.26 27.26 -10.36
N TRP A 141 -36.59 26.77 -9.33
CA TRP A 141 -37.26 26.29 -8.12
C TRP A 141 -38.01 27.41 -7.39
N GLU A 142 -37.34 28.54 -7.20
CA GLU A 142 -37.96 29.74 -6.59
C GLU A 142 -39.20 30.25 -7.36
N SER A 143 -39.11 30.28 -8.70
CA SER A 143 -40.26 30.70 -9.53
C SER A 143 -41.46 29.80 -9.41
N LYS A 144 -41.28 28.53 -9.10
CA LYS A 144 -42.37 27.54 -8.95
C LYS A 144 -42.92 27.44 -7.52
N HIS A 145 -42.16 27.78 -6.51
CA HIS A 145 -42.46 27.49 -5.10
C HIS A 145 -42.64 28.74 -4.24
N LEU A 146 -42.20 29.92 -4.68
CA LEU A 146 -42.44 31.16 -3.95
C LEU A 146 -43.82 31.73 -4.27
N PRO A 147 -44.60 32.12 -3.25
CA PRO A 147 -45.88 32.80 -3.46
C PRO A 147 -45.64 34.17 -4.13
N LYS A 148 -46.48 34.47 -5.09
CA LYS A 148 -46.50 35.81 -5.70
C LYS A 148 -47.03 36.84 -4.69
#